data_21e84326006efc71e88d2ed2521e7024
#
_entry.id   21e84326006efc71e88d2ed2521e7024
#
_cell.length_a   1.000
_cell.length_b   1.000
_cell.length_c   1.000
_cell.angle_alpha   90.00
_cell.angle_beta   90.00
_cell.angle_gamma   90.00
#
_symmetry.space_group_name_H-M   'P 1'
#
loop_
_entity.id
_entity.type
_entity.pdbx_description
1 polymer ?
#
loop_
_entity_poly.entity_id
_entity_poly.type
_entity_poly.pdbx_seq_one_letter_code
_entity_poly.pdbx_strand_id
1 'polypeptide(L)'
;MKFPLPAARLWALRLALLTAATCALPVVGNAQTDGTQAAPNSAITGELLYEILLGELNLRQGEPAAGFSLLLDAARKSNDVQLYDRAVEIALQARSGDGALMAARAWSQAWPQDRKANNQVLQILLALNQVNESLEPLKKDLALAPEMEREAVISLIPRHYARVTDKKRATNVVTQALEPYLSKSNTAASAWTTVGRMRISSNDMDGALDAVKKGQSADAKAQGPALLALELMGKKVSGAEAWVTQALSRQQGTELAMSYVRVLIELERYTDAS
;
A
#
# COMPACT_ATOMS: atom_id res chain seq x y z
N MET A 1 -1.05 -52.00 -14.47
CA MET A 1 0.08 -51.50 -15.30
C MET A 1 1.04 -50.79 -14.41
N LYS A 2 2.31 -51.19 -14.47
CA LYS A 2 3.39 -50.93 -13.52
C LYS A 2 4.00 -49.55 -13.71
N PHE A 3 4.20 -48.80 -12.63
CA PHE A 3 5.12 -47.66 -12.57
C PHE A 3 6.54 -48.15 -12.32
N PRO A 4 7.59 -47.56 -12.90
CA PRO A 4 8.96 -47.66 -12.38
C PRO A 4 9.44 -46.38 -11.75
N LEU A 5 10.02 -46.53 -10.55
CA LEU A 5 10.89 -45.57 -9.88
C LEU A 5 12.31 -45.66 -10.43
N PRO A 6 13.10 -44.60 -10.47
CA PRO A 6 14.54 -44.70 -10.63
C PRO A 6 15.31 -44.40 -9.35
N ALA A 7 16.06 -45.38 -9.02
CA ALA A 7 17.38 -45.60 -8.43
C ALA A 7 18.11 -44.43 -7.74
N ALA A 8 18.43 -44.73 -6.46
CA ALA A 8 19.45 -44.11 -5.64
C ALA A 8 20.85 -44.36 -6.21
N ARG A 9 21.72 -43.34 -6.18
CA ARG A 9 23.17 -43.50 -6.34
C ARG A 9 23.87 -43.15 -5.03
N LEU A 10 24.29 -44.23 -4.37
CA LEU A 10 25.35 -44.27 -3.35
C LEU A 10 26.68 -43.90 -3.97
N TRP A 11 27.44 -43.01 -3.33
CA TRP A 11 28.87 -42.85 -3.56
C TRP A 11 29.59 -43.03 -2.26
N ALA A 12 30.51 -44.03 -2.35
CA ALA A 12 31.26 -44.63 -1.27
C ALA A 12 32.40 -43.79 -0.72
N LEU A 13 32.66 -44.04 0.58
CA LEU A 13 33.87 -43.75 1.33
C LEU A 13 35.16 -44.07 0.53
N ARG A 14 36.16 -43.18 0.63
CA ARG A 14 37.55 -43.55 0.54
C ARG A 14 38.31 -42.97 1.74
N LEU A 15 38.68 -43.88 2.64
CA LEU A 15 39.69 -43.74 3.69
C LEU A 15 41.04 -43.78 3.04
N ALA A 16 41.95 -42.86 3.36
CA ALA A 16 43.36 -43.00 3.16
C ALA A 16 44.09 -42.46 4.39
N LEU A 17 44.61 -43.37 5.18
CA LEU A 17 45.64 -43.14 6.19
C LEU A 17 46.96 -42.81 5.49
N LEU A 18 47.69 -41.79 5.95
CA LEU A 18 49.14 -41.70 5.79
C LEU A 18 49.74 -40.95 7.00
N THR A 19 50.70 -41.60 7.55
CA THR A 19 51.53 -41.52 8.73
C THR A 19 52.36 -40.24 8.90
N ALA A 20 52.51 -39.91 10.17
CA ALA A 20 53.46 -39.10 10.93
C ALA A 20 54.79 -38.67 10.28
N ALA A 21 55.10 -37.39 10.49
CA ALA A 21 56.47 -36.92 10.70
C ALA A 21 56.43 -35.74 11.66
N THR A 22 56.93 -35.94 12.87
CA THR A 22 57.15 -34.95 13.91
C THR A 22 58.37 -34.10 13.55
N CYS A 23 58.19 -32.80 13.32
CA CYS A 23 59.22 -31.79 13.43
C CYS A 23 58.80 -30.76 14.48
N ALA A 24 59.41 -30.81 15.63
CA ALA A 24 59.30 -29.82 16.68
C ALA A 24 60.08 -28.56 16.26
N LEU A 25 59.40 -27.45 16.08
CA LEU A 25 60.00 -26.12 16.01
C LEU A 25 59.47 -25.30 17.20
N PRO A 26 60.25 -24.43 17.83
CA PRO A 26 59.83 -23.67 18.98
C PRO A 26 58.82 -22.62 18.55
N VAL A 27 57.62 -22.71 19.10
CA VAL A 27 56.59 -21.68 18.98
C VAL A 27 57.00 -20.50 19.85
N VAL A 28 57.51 -19.45 19.19
CA VAL A 28 57.57 -18.13 19.79
C VAL A 28 56.09 -17.67 19.90
N GLY A 29 55.59 -17.68 21.12
CA GLY A 29 54.24 -17.20 21.42
C GLY A 29 54.14 -15.69 21.15
N ASN A 30 53.66 -15.31 19.98
CA ASN A 30 53.02 -14.01 19.82
C ASN A 30 51.66 -14.10 20.56
N ALA A 31 51.62 -13.51 21.73
CA ALA A 31 50.34 -13.14 22.34
C ALA A 31 49.65 -12.14 21.37
N GLN A 32 48.87 -12.66 20.43
CA GLN A 32 47.83 -11.88 19.82
C GLN A 32 46.89 -11.49 20.96
N THR A 33 47.00 -10.25 21.38
CA THR A 33 45.89 -9.58 22.07
C THR A 33 44.70 -9.70 21.11
N ASP A 34 43.81 -10.63 21.41
CA ASP A 34 42.45 -10.59 20.90
C ASP A 34 41.92 -9.19 21.20
N GLY A 35 42.07 -8.30 20.21
CA GLY A 35 41.28 -7.11 20.18
C GLY A 35 39.87 -7.61 20.13
N THR A 36 39.22 -7.59 21.29
CA THR A 36 37.79 -7.68 21.38
C THR A 36 37.26 -6.65 20.38
N GLN A 37 36.90 -7.08 19.17
CA GLN A 37 36.10 -6.25 18.31
C GLN A 37 34.87 -5.90 19.15
N ALA A 38 34.88 -4.69 19.69
CA ALA A 38 33.70 -4.14 20.35
C ALA A 38 32.57 -4.37 19.34
N ALA A 39 31.56 -5.10 19.77
CA ALA A 39 30.32 -5.26 19.01
C ALA A 39 29.96 -3.86 18.48
N PRO A 40 29.55 -3.72 17.20
CA PRO A 40 29.20 -2.42 16.66
C PRO A 40 28.29 -1.75 17.67
N ASN A 41 28.73 -0.58 18.18
CA ASN A 41 27.98 0.16 19.19
C ASN A 41 26.54 0.21 18.73
N SER A 42 25.68 -0.53 19.41
CA SER A 42 24.24 -0.44 19.21
C SER A 42 23.92 1.06 19.31
N ALA A 43 23.24 1.62 18.31
CA ALA A 43 22.81 3.02 18.33
C ALA A 43 21.90 3.31 19.56
N ILE A 44 21.56 2.29 20.32
CA ILE A 44 20.77 2.33 21.53
C ILE A 44 21.68 2.68 22.72
N THR A 45 21.55 3.90 23.22
CA THR A 45 22.17 4.32 24.48
C THR A 45 21.46 3.66 25.67
N GLY A 46 22.14 3.58 26.82
CA GLY A 46 21.50 3.05 28.06
C GLY A 46 20.23 3.83 28.44
N GLU A 47 20.21 5.14 28.22
CA GLU A 47 19.03 6.00 28.43
C GLU A 47 17.87 5.64 27.49
N LEU A 48 18.17 5.47 26.22
CA LEU A 48 17.16 5.10 25.22
C LEU A 48 16.58 3.70 25.51
N LEU A 49 17.44 2.74 25.88
CA LEU A 49 17.00 1.41 26.31
C LEU A 49 16.06 1.49 27.52
N TYR A 50 16.41 2.32 28.51
CA TYR A 50 15.57 2.51 29.70
C TYR A 50 14.21 3.11 29.32
N GLU A 51 14.14 4.12 28.45
CA GLU A 51 12.88 4.72 27.98
C GLU A 51 12.01 3.70 27.26
N ILE A 52 12.59 2.89 26.37
CA ILE A 52 11.85 1.83 25.65
C ILE A 52 11.29 0.80 26.63
N LEU A 53 12.12 0.31 27.56
CA LEU A 53 11.68 -0.69 28.52
C LEU A 53 10.60 -0.15 29.47
N LEU A 54 10.73 1.08 29.93
CA LEU A 54 9.73 1.75 30.77
C LEU A 54 8.43 1.98 30.00
N GLY A 55 8.53 2.37 28.71
CA GLY A 55 7.38 2.50 27.82
C GLY A 55 6.60 1.21 27.69
N GLU A 56 7.28 0.10 27.39
CA GLU A 56 6.65 -1.22 27.26
C GLU A 56 6.10 -1.73 28.62
N LEU A 57 6.75 -1.41 29.74
CA LEU A 57 6.24 -1.75 31.07
C LEU A 57 4.92 -1.04 31.39
N ASN A 58 4.85 0.27 31.11
CA ASN A 58 3.61 1.06 31.30
C ASN A 58 2.45 0.49 30.46
N LEU A 59 2.73 0.05 29.23
CA LEU A 59 1.71 -0.60 28.39
C LEU A 59 1.17 -1.89 29.05
N ARG A 60 2.05 -2.72 29.62
CA ARG A 60 1.64 -3.95 30.30
C ARG A 60 0.86 -3.67 31.61
N GLN A 61 1.11 -2.54 32.25
CA GLN A 61 0.40 -2.09 33.43
C GLN A 61 -0.96 -1.43 33.14
N GLY A 62 -1.30 -1.28 31.84
CA GLY A 62 -2.55 -0.64 31.44
C GLY A 62 -2.50 0.88 31.38
N GLU A 63 -1.30 1.45 31.27
CA GLU A 63 -1.06 2.88 31.15
C GLU A 63 -0.60 3.27 29.71
N PRO A 64 -1.46 3.12 28.70
CA PRO A 64 -1.06 3.28 27.29
C PRO A 64 -0.62 4.70 26.95
N ALA A 65 -1.13 5.73 27.63
CA ALA A 65 -0.75 7.11 27.38
C ALA A 65 0.70 7.38 27.80
N ALA A 66 1.13 6.86 28.97
CA ALA A 66 2.50 6.98 29.45
C ALA A 66 3.46 6.17 28.55
N GLY A 67 3.09 4.94 28.21
CA GLY A 67 3.86 4.09 27.31
C GLY A 67 4.03 4.72 25.93
N PHE A 68 2.98 5.27 25.37
CA PHE A 68 3.00 6.00 24.08
C PHE A 68 3.98 7.17 24.10
N SER A 69 3.92 8.01 25.15
CA SER A 69 4.79 9.21 25.23
C SER A 69 6.26 8.82 25.25
N LEU A 70 6.64 7.83 26.08
CA LEU A 70 8.02 7.36 26.16
C LEU A 70 8.52 6.76 24.86
N LEU A 71 7.72 5.93 24.21
CA LEU A 71 8.12 5.29 22.94
C LEU A 71 8.19 6.28 21.79
N LEU A 72 7.31 7.28 21.73
CA LEU A 72 7.40 8.33 20.73
C LEU A 72 8.61 9.23 20.93
N ASP A 73 8.98 9.54 22.19
CA ASP A 73 10.18 10.30 22.49
C ASP A 73 11.44 9.49 22.18
N ALA A 74 11.45 8.21 22.51
CA ALA A 74 12.52 7.29 22.11
C ALA A 74 12.67 7.23 20.57
N ALA A 75 11.55 7.15 19.84
CA ALA A 75 11.55 7.18 18.37
C ALA A 75 12.18 8.45 17.79
N ARG A 76 11.82 9.60 18.36
CA ARG A 76 12.38 10.91 17.94
C ARG A 76 13.86 11.04 18.21
N LYS A 77 14.33 10.56 19.39
CA LYS A 77 15.75 10.60 19.77
C LYS A 77 16.61 9.67 18.92
N SER A 78 16.14 8.46 18.66
CA SER A 78 16.87 7.46 17.89
C SER A 78 16.70 7.57 16.39
N ASN A 79 15.64 8.26 15.93
CA ASN A 79 15.17 8.27 14.56
C ASN A 79 14.90 6.87 14.00
N ASP A 80 14.44 5.94 14.87
CA ASP A 80 14.19 4.54 14.54
C ASP A 80 12.76 4.35 14.01
N VAL A 81 12.65 3.83 12.79
CA VAL A 81 11.38 3.55 12.09
C VAL A 81 10.50 2.59 12.88
N GLN A 82 11.09 1.58 13.55
CA GLN A 82 10.32 0.58 14.28
C GLN A 82 9.67 1.18 15.54
N LEU A 83 10.35 2.13 16.20
CA LEU A 83 9.78 2.82 17.34
C LEU A 83 8.65 3.78 16.96
N TYR A 84 8.77 4.46 15.79
CA TYR A 84 7.65 5.26 15.26
C TYR A 84 6.44 4.39 14.94
N ASP A 85 6.64 3.27 14.23
CA ASP A 85 5.56 2.32 13.90
C ASP A 85 4.90 1.80 15.18
N ARG A 86 5.71 1.42 16.17
CA ARG A 86 5.24 0.97 17.49
C ARG A 86 4.40 2.02 18.21
N ALA A 87 4.82 3.28 18.20
CA ALA A 87 4.06 4.38 18.78
C ALA A 87 2.69 4.56 18.10
N VAL A 88 2.64 4.46 16.75
CA VAL A 88 1.36 4.50 16.01
C VAL A 88 0.45 3.33 16.42
N GLU A 89 0.98 2.11 16.50
CA GLU A 89 0.21 0.93 16.91
C GLU A 89 -0.41 1.09 18.29
N ILE A 90 0.39 1.55 19.27
CA ILE A 90 -0.08 1.76 20.65
C ILE A 90 -1.22 2.76 20.69
N ALA A 91 -1.06 3.89 20.01
CA ALA A 91 -2.10 4.91 19.96
C ALA A 91 -3.40 4.40 19.31
N LEU A 92 -3.29 3.58 18.24
CA LEU A 92 -4.44 2.95 17.60
C LEU A 92 -5.11 1.92 18.53
N GLN A 93 -4.34 1.08 19.23
CA GLN A 93 -4.86 0.12 20.22
C GLN A 93 -5.57 0.83 21.38
N ALA A 94 -5.02 1.95 21.84
CA ALA A 94 -5.63 2.81 22.85
C ALA A 94 -6.82 3.65 22.33
N ARG A 95 -7.18 3.49 21.05
CA ARG A 95 -8.22 4.29 20.37
C ARG A 95 -7.97 5.80 20.41
N SER A 96 -6.70 6.20 20.54
CA SER A 96 -6.27 7.60 20.50
C SER A 96 -5.94 7.98 19.06
N GLY A 97 -6.95 8.40 18.30
CA GLY A 97 -6.76 8.80 16.89
C GLY A 97 -5.80 9.98 16.72
N ASP A 98 -5.89 10.98 17.61
CA ASP A 98 -4.99 12.13 17.59
C ASP A 98 -3.55 11.74 17.95
N GLY A 99 -3.38 10.85 18.92
CA GLY A 99 -2.06 10.29 19.26
C GLY A 99 -1.45 9.52 18.09
N ALA A 100 -2.25 8.67 17.44
CA ALA A 100 -1.81 7.93 16.28
C ALA A 100 -1.41 8.88 15.12
N LEU A 101 -2.18 9.93 14.87
CA LEU A 101 -1.87 10.93 13.86
C LEU A 101 -0.59 11.71 14.20
N MET A 102 -0.39 12.05 15.48
CA MET A 102 0.83 12.71 15.95
C MET A 102 2.07 11.85 15.70
N ALA A 103 2.03 10.56 16.06
CA ALA A 103 3.15 9.64 15.83
C ALA A 103 3.42 9.41 14.34
N ALA A 104 2.37 9.18 13.54
CA ALA A 104 2.50 8.99 12.10
C ALA A 104 3.07 10.22 11.38
N ARG A 105 2.66 11.43 11.79
CA ARG A 105 3.22 12.68 11.26
C ARG A 105 4.68 12.85 11.64
N ALA A 106 5.05 12.57 12.89
CA ALA A 106 6.45 12.61 13.33
C ALA A 106 7.30 11.63 12.50
N TRP A 107 6.82 10.42 12.26
CA TRP A 107 7.47 9.43 11.39
C TRP A 107 7.63 9.96 9.96
N SER A 108 6.53 10.42 9.34
CA SER A 108 6.56 10.94 7.95
C SER A 108 7.44 12.19 7.78
N GLN A 109 7.66 12.97 8.84
CA GLN A 109 8.59 14.10 8.87
C GLN A 109 10.04 13.64 8.99
N ALA A 110 10.31 12.67 9.88
CA ALA A 110 11.64 12.13 10.09
C ALA A 110 12.14 11.33 8.86
N TRP A 111 11.22 10.62 8.20
CA TRP A 111 11.48 9.78 7.04
C TRP A 111 10.60 10.19 5.84
N PRO A 112 10.92 11.30 5.16
CA PRO A 112 10.05 11.85 4.10
C PRO A 112 9.86 10.93 2.89
N GLN A 113 10.79 10.00 2.64
CA GLN A 113 10.71 9.04 1.52
C GLN A 113 10.07 7.71 1.92
N ASP A 114 9.73 7.54 3.20
CA ASP A 114 9.05 6.33 3.67
C ASP A 114 7.57 6.40 3.31
N ARG A 115 7.21 5.58 2.32
CA ARG A 115 5.83 5.47 1.85
C ARG A 115 4.90 4.89 2.92
N LYS A 116 5.40 3.97 3.77
CA LYS A 116 4.61 3.39 4.87
C LYS A 116 4.21 4.46 5.87
N ALA A 117 5.15 5.31 6.29
CA ALA A 117 4.88 6.44 7.19
C ALA A 117 3.80 7.37 6.62
N ASN A 118 3.92 7.73 5.35
CA ASN A 118 2.94 8.58 4.69
C ASN A 118 1.57 7.93 4.58
N ASN A 119 1.51 6.62 4.28
CA ASN A 119 0.26 5.87 4.23
C ASN A 119 -0.42 5.78 5.60
N GLN A 120 0.33 5.65 6.70
CA GLN A 120 -0.24 5.72 8.04
C GLN A 120 -0.93 7.07 8.29
N VAL A 121 -0.28 8.19 7.92
CA VAL A 121 -0.90 9.53 8.01
C VAL A 121 -2.20 9.58 7.22
N LEU A 122 -2.19 9.14 5.95
CA LEU A 122 -3.36 9.16 5.08
C LEU A 122 -4.52 8.33 5.66
N GLN A 123 -4.26 7.10 6.08
CA GLN A 123 -5.29 6.21 6.61
C GLN A 123 -5.91 6.73 7.92
N ILE A 124 -5.09 7.28 8.82
CA ILE A 124 -5.57 7.84 10.08
C ILE A 124 -6.41 9.08 9.83
N LEU A 125 -6.00 9.98 8.93
CA LEU A 125 -6.79 11.16 8.54
C LEU A 125 -8.16 10.77 7.99
N LEU A 126 -8.22 9.75 7.14
CA LEU A 126 -9.48 9.24 6.60
C LEU A 126 -10.35 8.59 7.67
N ALA A 127 -9.75 7.86 8.62
CA ALA A 127 -10.46 7.27 9.74
C ALA A 127 -11.05 8.34 10.70
N LEU A 128 -10.34 9.46 10.88
CA LEU A 128 -10.79 10.62 11.63
C LEU A 128 -11.74 11.53 10.83
N ASN A 129 -12.07 11.19 9.59
CA ASN A 129 -12.85 11.99 8.65
C ASN A 129 -12.27 13.41 8.38
N GLN A 130 -10.95 13.58 8.55
CA GLN A 130 -10.22 14.80 8.26
C GLN A 130 -9.84 14.87 6.77
N VAL A 131 -10.86 14.88 5.91
CA VAL A 131 -10.74 14.67 4.47
C VAL A 131 -9.86 15.71 3.78
N ASN A 132 -9.97 16.99 4.16
CA ASN A 132 -9.17 18.06 3.52
C ASN A 132 -7.67 17.87 3.74
N GLU A 133 -7.28 17.40 4.94
CA GLU A 133 -5.89 17.20 5.30
C GLU A 133 -5.27 15.98 4.60
N SER A 134 -6.09 15.11 4.02
CA SER A 134 -5.63 13.95 3.26
C SER A 134 -5.07 14.28 1.87
N LEU A 135 -5.26 15.53 1.38
CA LEU A 135 -4.80 15.92 0.04
C LEU A 135 -3.29 15.78 -0.14
N GLU A 136 -2.50 16.38 0.75
CA GLU A 136 -1.05 16.34 0.62
C GLU A 136 -0.44 14.94 0.87
N PRO A 137 -0.89 14.15 1.88
CA PRO A 137 -0.51 12.76 1.99
C PRO A 137 -0.87 11.91 0.77
N LEU A 138 -2.04 12.13 0.14
CA LEU A 138 -2.44 11.42 -1.07
C LEU A 138 -1.53 11.78 -2.26
N LYS A 139 -1.24 13.07 -2.49
CA LYS A 139 -0.29 13.51 -3.51
C LYS A 139 1.09 12.89 -3.30
N LYS A 140 1.54 12.87 -2.05
CA LYS A 140 2.84 12.30 -1.66
C LYS A 140 2.88 10.79 -1.89
N ASP A 141 1.81 10.04 -1.56
CA ASP A 141 1.72 8.60 -1.84
C ASP A 141 1.81 8.29 -3.33
N LEU A 142 1.10 9.08 -4.15
CA LEU A 142 1.16 8.98 -5.62
C LEU A 142 2.54 9.31 -6.18
N ALA A 143 3.25 10.29 -5.61
CA ALA A 143 4.59 10.67 -6.03
C ALA A 143 5.64 9.62 -5.63
N LEU A 144 5.52 9.03 -4.43
CA LEU A 144 6.41 7.99 -3.92
C LEU A 144 6.15 6.61 -4.54
N ALA A 145 4.99 6.40 -5.15
CA ALA A 145 4.67 5.15 -5.81
C ALA A 145 5.60 4.90 -7.01
N PRO A 146 6.21 3.70 -7.13
CA PRO A 146 6.94 3.31 -8.33
C PRO A 146 6.08 3.50 -9.58
N GLU A 147 6.71 3.90 -10.69
CA GLU A 147 5.97 4.20 -11.91
C GLU A 147 5.10 3.02 -12.38
N MET A 148 5.64 1.80 -12.31
CA MET A 148 4.94 0.57 -12.70
C MET A 148 3.76 0.22 -11.79
N GLU A 149 3.76 0.67 -10.54
CA GLU A 149 2.69 0.40 -9.56
C GLU A 149 1.67 1.53 -9.49
N ARG A 150 1.96 2.70 -10.07
CA ARG A 150 1.18 3.92 -9.90
C ARG A 150 -0.26 3.77 -10.39
N GLU A 151 -0.48 3.06 -11.47
CA GLU A 151 -1.83 2.77 -11.97
C GLU A 151 -2.65 1.95 -10.96
N ALA A 152 -2.04 0.93 -10.36
CA ALA A 152 -2.69 0.13 -9.32
C ALA A 152 -3.01 0.97 -8.08
N VAL A 153 -2.07 1.83 -7.64
CA VAL A 153 -2.28 2.76 -6.51
C VAL A 153 -3.46 3.70 -6.79
N ILE A 154 -3.52 4.30 -7.98
CA ILE A 154 -4.64 5.17 -8.40
C ILE A 154 -5.97 4.41 -8.33
N SER A 155 -6.00 3.18 -8.80
CA SER A 155 -7.22 2.35 -8.85
C SER A 155 -7.75 1.96 -7.46
N LEU A 156 -6.90 1.96 -6.42
CA LEU A 156 -7.27 1.64 -5.04
C LEU A 156 -7.83 2.85 -4.26
N ILE A 157 -7.64 4.07 -4.73
CA ILE A 157 -8.07 5.30 -4.02
C ILE A 157 -9.57 5.27 -3.64
N PRO A 158 -10.52 4.89 -4.51
CA PRO A 158 -11.93 4.89 -4.14
C PRO A 158 -12.23 3.99 -2.94
N ARG A 159 -11.48 2.88 -2.79
CA ARG A 159 -11.62 1.96 -1.65
C ARG A 159 -11.14 2.61 -0.34
N HIS A 160 -10.06 3.37 -0.37
CA HIS A 160 -9.56 4.09 0.80
C HIS A 160 -10.57 5.15 1.28
N TYR A 161 -11.23 5.86 0.36
CA TYR A 161 -12.23 6.88 0.67
C TYR A 161 -13.66 6.34 0.84
N ALA A 162 -13.86 5.02 0.77
CA ALA A 162 -15.19 4.42 0.81
C ALA A 162 -15.97 4.73 2.10
N ARG A 163 -15.28 4.89 3.23
CA ARG A 163 -15.90 5.15 4.56
C ARG A 163 -16.04 6.65 4.89
N VAL A 164 -15.48 7.54 4.09
CA VAL A 164 -15.60 8.99 4.28
C VAL A 164 -17.06 9.40 4.14
N THR A 165 -17.56 10.22 5.06
CA THR A 165 -18.97 10.65 5.07
C THR A 165 -19.25 11.73 4.03
N ASP A 166 -18.38 12.74 3.91
CA ASP A 166 -18.51 13.80 2.91
C ASP A 166 -17.94 13.37 1.56
N LYS A 167 -18.80 12.69 0.75
CA LYS A 167 -18.41 12.18 -0.56
C LYS A 167 -18.03 13.28 -1.56
N LYS A 168 -18.69 14.44 -1.49
CA LYS A 168 -18.37 15.56 -2.38
C LYS A 168 -16.99 16.10 -2.10
N ARG A 169 -16.65 16.29 -0.83
CA ARG A 169 -15.32 16.74 -0.42
C ARG A 169 -14.25 15.71 -0.78
N ALA A 170 -14.52 14.43 -0.53
CA ALA A 170 -13.64 13.34 -0.94
C ALA A 170 -13.35 13.34 -2.45
N THR A 171 -14.41 13.54 -3.27
CA THR A 171 -14.28 13.64 -4.72
C THR A 171 -13.40 14.81 -5.14
N ASN A 172 -13.57 15.98 -4.51
CA ASN A 172 -12.73 17.15 -4.81
C ASN A 172 -11.27 16.92 -4.46
N VAL A 173 -10.98 16.38 -3.27
CA VAL A 173 -9.61 16.06 -2.82
C VAL A 173 -8.94 15.06 -3.77
N VAL A 174 -9.64 13.98 -4.12
CA VAL A 174 -9.10 12.95 -5.02
C VAL A 174 -8.89 13.51 -6.43
N THR A 175 -9.83 14.28 -6.95
CA THR A 175 -9.70 14.91 -8.28
C THR A 175 -8.50 15.84 -8.33
N GLN A 176 -8.31 16.67 -7.30
CA GLN A 176 -7.15 17.58 -7.20
C GLN A 176 -5.83 16.82 -7.05
N ALA A 177 -5.80 15.71 -6.31
CA ALA A 177 -4.60 14.90 -6.17
C ALA A 177 -4.22 14.20 -7.49
N LEU A 178 -5.21 13.83 -8.30
CA LEU A 178 -5.02 13.11 -9.56
C LEU A 178 -4.77 14.05 -10.76
N GLU A 179 -4.92 15.35 -10.61
CA GLU A 179 -4.76 16.32 -11.71
C GLU A 179 -3.48 16.10 -12.54
N PRO A 180 -2.28 15.88 -11.97
CA PRO A 180 -1.05 15.64 -12.73
C PRO A 180 -1.05 14.31 -13.51
N TYR A 181 -1.97 13.41 -13.23
CA TYR A 181 -2.05 12.06 -13.81
C TYR A 181 -3.16 11.93 -14.86
N LEU A 182 -4.07 12.92 -14.95
CA LEU A 182 -5.20 12.93 -15.88
C LEU A 182 -4.81 13.08 -17.35
N SER A 183 -3.60 13.57 -17.63
CA SER A 183 -3.08 13.79 -19.00
C SER A 183 -1.93 12.84 -19.38
N LYS A 184 -1.39 12.07 -18.43
CA LYS A 184 -0.26 11.16 -18.71
C LYS A 184 -0.74 9.88 -19.35
N SER A 185 -0.13 9.48 -20.47
CA SER A 185 -0.54 8.31 -21.28
C SER A 185 -0.64 6.99 -20.48
N ASN A 186 0.24 6.79 -19.50
CA ASN A 186 0.29 5.57 -18.69
C ASN A 186 -0.63 5.56 -17.46
N THR A 187 -1.30 6.67 -17.15
CA THR A 187 -2.16 6.76 -15.95
C THR A 187 -3.51 7.44 -16.21
N ALA A 188 -3.68 8.13 -17.35
CA ALA A 188 -4.87 8.93 -17.60
C ALA A 188 -6.17 8.09 -17.56
N ALA A 189 -6.18 6.89 -18.14
CA ALA A 189 -7.36 6.05 -18.15
C ALA A 189 -7.76 5.59 -16.73
N SER A 190 -6.79 5.16 -15.90
CA SER A 190 -7.03 4.76 -14.51
C SER A 190 -7.38 5.95 -13.63
N ALA A 191 -6.75 7.11 -13.85
CA ALA A 191 -7.05 8.34 -13.12
C ALA A 191 -8.49 8.84 -13.41
N TRP A 192 -8.91 8.88 -14.69
CA TRP A 192 -10.29 9.23 -15.04
C TRP A 192 -11.29 8.21 -14.52
N THR A 193 -10.98 6.91 -14.56
CA THR A 193 -11.82 5.87 -13.95
C THR A 193 -12.00 6.10 -12.45
N THR A 194 -10.93 6.43 -11.75
CA THR A 194 -10.95 6.73 -10.31
C THR A 194 -11.78 7.97 -10.02
N VAL A 195 -11.57 9.07 -10.76
CA VAL A 195 -12.40 10.29 -10.63
C VAL A 195 -13.87 9.98 -10.89
N GLY A 196 -14.18 9.18 -11.91
CA GLY A 196 -15.55 8.77 -12.21
C GLY A 196 -16.20 7.98 -11.07
N ARG A 197 -15.50 7.02 -10.47
CA ARG A 197 -15.99 6.28 -9.29
C ARG A 197 -16.24 7.21 -8.09
N MET A 198 -15.36 8.16 -7.85
CA MET A 198 -15.58 9.15 -6.80
C MET A 198 -16.80 10.02 -7.08
N ARG A 199 -17.04 10.41 -8.34
CA ARG A 199 -18.24 11.17 -8.76
C ARG A 199 -19.51 10.35 -8.60
N ILE A 200 -19.51 9.06 -8.93
CA ILE A 200 -20.65 8.16 -8.62
C ILE A 200 -20.91 8.15 -7.11
N SER A 201 -19.89 8.04 -6.28
CA SER A 201 -20.05 8.02 -4.82
C SER A 201 -20.64 9.33 -4.26
N SER A 202 -20.42 10.46 -4.93
CA SER A 202 -20.98 11.78 -4.58
C SER A 202 -22.29 12.11 -5.32
N ASN A 203 -22.86 11.14 -6.05
CA ASN A 203 -24.08 11.25 -6.84
C ASN A 203 -24.00 12.24 -8.03
N ASP A 204 -22.79 12.46 -8.56
CA ASP A 204 -22.51 13.24 -9.77
C ASP A 204 -22.43 12.29 -10.97
N MET A 205 -23.58 11.87 -11.50
CA MET A 205 -23.65 10.88 -12.59
C MET A 205 -23.19 11.45 -13.93
N ASP A 206 -23.52 12.72 -14.20
CA ASP A 206 -23.10 13.39 -15.46
C ASP A 206 -21.58 13.58 -15.49
N GLY A 207 -21.01 14.01 -14.37
CA GLY A 207 -19.57 14.10 -14.24
C GLY A 207 -18.88 12.75 -14.33
N ALA A 208 -19.48 11.68 -13.82
CA ALA A 208 -18.94 10.33 -13.96
C ALA A 208 -18.97 9.86 -15.41
N LEU A 209 -20.01 10.18 -16.16
CA LEU A 209 -20.09 9.87 -17.60
C LEU A 209 -19.04 10.66 -18.42
N ASP A 210 -18.79 11.94 -18.07
CA ASP A 210 -17.71 12.73 -18.65
C ASP A 210 -16.33 12.09 -18.36
N ALA A 211 -16.13 11.54 -17.16
CA ALA A 211 -14.92 10.83 -16.82
C ALA A 211 -14.73 9.54 -17.66
N VAL A 212 -15.82 8.79 -17.95
CA VAL A 212 -15.78 7.65 -18.90
C VAL A 212 -15.26 8.11 -20.25
N LYS A 213 -15.86 9.17 -20.80
CA LYS A 213 -15.48 9.73 -22.10
C LYS A 213 -13.99 10.08 -22.17
N LYS A 214 -13.51 10.79 -21.16
CA LYS A 214 -12.09 11.21 -21.08
C LYS A 214 -11.16 10.03 -20.89
N GLY A 215 -11.54 9.05 -20.06
CA GLY A 215 -10.76 7.82 -19.87
C GLY A 215 -10.63 6.97 -21.12
N GLN A 216 -11.72 6.78 -21.87
CA GLN A 216 -11.70 6.05 -23.15
C GLN A 216 -10.97 6.83 -24.26
N SER A 217 -10.98 8.16 -24.20
CA SER A 217 -10.21 8.99 -25.15
C SER A 217 -8.71 8.91 -24.85
N ALA A 218 -8.32 8.75 -23.59
CA ALA A 218 -6.92 8.60 -23.19
C ALA A 218 -6.34 7.24 -23.56
N ASP A 219 -7.11 6.17 -23.36
CA ASP A 219 -6.78 4.83 -23.80
C ASP A 219 -8.06 4.04 -24.15
N ALA A 220 -8.29 3.85 -25.44
CA ALA A 220 -9.46 3.15 -25.97
C ALA A 220 -9.48 1.64 -25.64
N LYS A 221 -8.35 1.06 -25.20
CA LYS A 221 -8.20 -0.34 -24.82
C LYS A 221 -8.24 -0.55 -23.30
N ALA A 222 -8.22 0.52 -22.51
CA ALA A 222 -8.27 0.41 -21.05
C ALA A 222 -9.62 -0.14 -20.59
N GLN A 223 -9.61 -1.15 -19.74
CA GLN A 223 -10.84 -1.77 -19.21
C GLN A 223 -11.54 -0.87 -18.18
N GLY A 224 -10.79 -0.07 -17.41
CA GLY A 224 -11.32 0.75 -16.34
C GLY A 224 -12.48 1.66 -16.75
N PRO A 225 -12.34 2.49 -17.81
CA PRO A 225 -13.42 3.35 -18.29
C PRO A 225 -14.65 2.56 -18.80
N ALA A 226 -14.44 1.39 -19.40
CA ALA A 226 -15.54 0.53 -19.87
C ALA A 226 -16.32 -0.07 -18.69
N LEU A 227 -15.65 -0.53 -17.65
CA LEU A 227 -16.27 -1.02 -16.41
C LEU A 227 -17.00 0.11 -15.66
N LEU A 228 -16.47 1.33 -15.68
CA LEU A 228 -17.14 2.50 -15.13
C LEU A 228 -18.42 2.82 -15.91
N ALA A 229 -18.39 2.75 -17.23
CA ALA A 229 -19.57 2.91 -18.08
C ALA A 229 -20.64 1.85 -17.76
N LEU A 230 -20.21 0.61 -17.56
CA LEU A 230 -21.08 -0.50 -17.16
C LEU A 230 -21.74 -0.27 -15.80
N GLU A 231 -21.00 0.25 -14.82
CA GLU A 231 -21.53 0.64 -13.51
C GLU A 231 -22.60 1.75 -13.65
N LEU A 232 -22.36 2.74 -14.50
CA LEU A 232 -23.32 3.81 -14.79
C LEU A 232 -24.57 3.29 -15.53
N MET A 233 -24.40 2.34 -16.43
CA MET A 233 -25.50 1.65 -17.10
C MET A 233 -26.41 0.92 -16.11
N GLY A 234 -25.83 0.18 -15.15
CA GLY A 234 -26.56 -0.46 -14.05
C GLY A 234 -27.35 0.55 -13.19
N LYS A 235 -26.86 1.78 -13.09
CA LYS A 235 -27.58 2.91 -12.45
C LYS A 235 -28.56 3.63 -13.36
N LYS A 236 -28.80 3.11 -14.58
CA LYS A 236 -29.71 3.65 -15.59
C LYS A 236 -29.34 5.07 -16.06
N VAL A 237 -28.05 5.38 -16.10
CA VAL A 237 -27.56 6.68 -16.60
C VAL A 237 -27.65 6.68 -18.13
N SER A 238 -28.35 7.66 -18.69
CA SER A 238 -28.52 7.81 -20.14
C SER A 238 -27.17 7.98 -20.84
N GLY A 239 -26.99 7.28 -21.95
CA GLY A 239 -25.75 7.35 -22.75
C GLY A 239 -24.60 6.49 -22.24
N ALA A 240 -24.70 5.88 -21.07
CA ALA A 240 -23.62 5.01 -20.54
C ALA A 240 -23.43 3.75 -21.40
N GLU A 241 -24.52 3.16 -21.87
CA GLU A 241 -24.51 1.93 -22.69
C GLU A 241 -23.74 2.11 -24.02
N ALA A 242 -23.83 3.29 -24.65
CA ALA A 242 -23.08 3.56 -25.89
C ALA A 242 -21.56 3.44 -25.69
N TRP A 243 -21.05 3.77 -24.52
CA TRP A 243 -19.63 3.61 -24.17
C TRP A 243 -19.23 2.15 -23.92
N VAL A 244 -20.15 1.36 -23.34
CA VAL A 244 -19.94 -0.09 -23.16
C VAL A 244 -19.89 -0.79 -24.50
N THR A 245 -20.88 -0.54 -25.39
CA THR A 245 -20.93 -1.16 -26.73
C THR A 245 -19.75 -0.73 -27.60
N GLN A 246 -19.33 0.53 -27.50
CA GLN A 246 -18.14 1.01 -28.18
C GLN A 246 -16.86 0.31 -27.68
N ALA A 247 -16.73 0.07 -26.36
CA ALA A 247 -15.61 -0.67 -25.82
C ALA A 247 -15.61 -2.14 -26.27
N LEU A 248 -16.78 -2.80 -26.25
CA LEU A 248 -16.96 -4.17 -26.74
C LEU A 248 -16.58 -4.33 -28.21
N SER A 249 -16.91 -3.35 -29.06
CA SER A 249 -16.55 -3.39 -30.49
C SER A 249 -15.02 -3.30 -30.73
N ARG A 250 -14.28 -2.73 -29.79
CA ARG A 250 -12.82 -2.53 -29.87
C ARG A 250 -12.01 -3.61 -29.16
N GLN A 251 -12.60 -4.24 -28.16
CA GLN A 251 -11.96 -5.25 -27.31
C GLN A 251 -12.66 -6.60 -27.51
N GLN A 252 -11.90 -7.62 -27.90
CA GLN A 252 -12.40 -9.01 -27.98
C GLN A 252 -12.38 -9.73 -26.61
N GLY A 253 -12.48 -8.99 -25.50
CA GLY A 253 -12.41 -9.54 -24.14
C GLY A 253 -13.74 -10.14 -23.68
N THR A 254 -13.74 -11.41 -23.34
CA THR A 254 -14.93 -12.14 -22.84
C THR A 254 -15.42 -11.57 -21.47
N GLU A 255 -14.53 -11.03 -20.66
CA GLU A 255 -14.85 -10.53 -19.30
C GLU A 255 -15.80 -9.33 -19.33
N LEU A 256 -15.52 -8.34 -20.16
CA LEU A 256 -16.41 -7.17 -20.31
C LEU A 256 -17.78 -7.59 -20.91
N ALA A 257 -17.77 -8.49 -21.91
CA ALA A 257 -18.99 -9.00 -22.51
C ALA A 257 -19.87 -9.77 -21.49
N MET A 258 -19.26 -10.64 -20.68
CA MET A 258 -19.98 -11.35 -19.63
C MET A 258 -20.55 -10.40 -18.56
N SER A 259 -19.79 -9.37 -18.21
CA SER A 259 -20.24 -8.34 -17.26
C SER A 259 -21.38 -7.50 -17.83
N TYR A 260 -21.34 -7.20 -19.13
CA TYR A 260 -22.43 -6.50 -19.84
C TYR A 260 -23.72 -7.34 -19.85
N VAL A 261 -23.63 -8.62 -20.22
CA VAL A 261 -24.78 -9.54 -20.18
C VAL A 261 -25.37 -9.62 -18.78
N ARG A 262 -24.54 -9.68 -17.73
CA ARG A 262 -25.01 -9.68 -16.33
C ARG A 262 -25.82 -8.42 -16.01
N VAL A 263 -25.32 -7.24 -16.38
CA VAL A 263 -26.03 -5.97 -16.14
C VAL A 263 -27.34 -5.91 -16.94
N LEU A 264 -27.39 -6.43 -18.18
CA LEU A 264 -28.63 -6.53 -18.96
C LEU A 264 -29.67 -7.42 -18.25
N ILE A 265 -29.23 -8.55 -17.68
CA ILE A 265 -30.11 -9.44 -16.89
C ILE A 265 -30.62 -8.72 -15.64
N GLU A 266 -29.75 -8.00 -14.92
CA GLU A 266 -30.14 -7.21 -13.73
C GLU A 266 -31.12 -6.07 -14.06
N LEU A 267 -31.06 -5.57 -15.29
CA LEU A 267 -32.00 -4.57 -15.82
C LEU A 267 -33.25 -5.19 -16.44
N GLU A 268 -33.44 -6.51 -16.36
CA GLU A 268 -34.53 -7.28 -16.94
C GLU A 268 -34.63 -7.19 -18.50
N ARG A 269 -33.50 -6.88 -19.15
CA ARG A 269 -33.39 -6.74 -20.63
C ARG A 269 -32.91 -8.06 -21.23
N TYR A 270 -33.69 -9.11 -21.08
CA TYR A 270 -33.34 -10.49 -21.48
C TYR A 270 -33.17 -10.67 -22.98
N THR A 271 -33.91 -9.91 -23.81
CA THR A 271 -33.80 -9.95 -25.27
C THR A 271 -32.47 -9.40 -25.77
N ASP A 272 -31.91 -8.44 -25.04
CA ASP A 272 -30.64 -7.79 -25.40
C ASP A 272 -29.44 -8.59 -24.85
N ALA A 273 -29.69 -9.51 -23.91
CA ALA A 273 -28.69 -10.38 -23.31
C ALA A 273 -28.49 -11.70 -24.06
N SER A 274 -29.35 -12.02 -25.02
CA SER A 274 -29.29 -13.23 -25.89
C SER A 274 -28.58 -12.95 -27.21
#